data_68e9b9c0693c3c009ac64dc933349f34
#
_entry.id   68e9b9c0693c3c009ac64dc933349f34
#
_cell.length_a   1.000
_cell.length_b   1.000
_cell.length_c   1.000
_cell.angle_alpha   90.00
_cell.angle_beta   90.00
_cell.angle_gamma   90.00
#
_symmetry.space_group_name_H-M   'P 1'
#
loop_
_entity.id
_entity.type
_entity.pdbx_description
1 polymer ?
#
loop_
_entity_poly.entity_id
_entity_poly.type
_entity_poly.pdbx_seq_one_letter_code
_entity_poly.pdbx_strand_id
1 'polypeptide(L)'
;IENNNSHYEMVCKLENKFKAWSPAVFIGYNNIAFDEEFLRNSFFKSLRDPYLTSLNRNRRSDLLGLLRTLDLFFPNKIKIPKNERNRKVFKLDQVSPFNGIEHFAHDALGDVKATIEIAKRVAKKAPEIWKACLICSEKSKVLEFLSENLIVFFSETYFGKTTGFGGSYLVNHPIYKYPILFDLSFNPNDFLGLSVKDLKETFLSGQKFIRTIKHNKNPILLTMAQIENSGYFEKTDLKEYKKKSKVLDSCPSIKENIIELLMDLAEEKDLKEENEGSQADIMAEESLYKGGFPSLNDMKIKQDFFKANWQERYNLCKKFTDKRLSYFGMRLIYEEFPEALPKKTKKEIHNAIKIQLSSINKEKWNTLGDFNKEIENIEKEDTNNSENDVIRELKNIHLYLNELYR
;
A
#
# COMPACT_ATOMS: atom_id res chain seq x y z
N ILE A 1 -21.90 -20.09 -7.47
CA ILE A 1 -21.80 -19.36 -6.16
C ILE A 1 -22.15 -20.32 -5.03
N GLU A 2 -23.15 -21.16 -5.17
CA GLU A 2 -23.65 -22.08 -4.11
C GLU A 2 -22.61 -23.07 -3.55
N ASN A 3 -21.55 -23.36 -4.29
CA ASN A 3 -20.49 -24.32 -3.90
C ASN A 3 -19.15 -23.66 -3.50
N ASN A 4 -19.09 -22.34 -3.38
CA ASN A 4 -17.85 -21.64 -3.01
C ASN A 4 -17.81 -21.31 -1.52
N ASN A 5 -16.59 -21.22 -0.98
CA ASN A 5 -16.40 -20.77 0.39
C ASN A 5 -16.94 -19.34 0.58
N SER A 6 -17.45 -19.03 1.76
CA SER A 6 -17.76 -17.65 2.12
C SER A 6 -16.48 -16.78 2.11
N HIS A 7 -16.65 -15.46 2.07
CA HIS A 7 -15.53 -14.53 2.18
C HIS A 7 -14.73 -14.76 3.46
N TYR A 8 -15.42 -14.99 4.59
CA TYR A 8 -14.78 -15.26 5.87
C TYR A 8 -13.96 -16.55 5.86
N GLU A 9 -14.53 -17.64 5.31
CA GLU A 9 -13.81 -18.91 5.17
C GLU A 9 -12.57 -18.79 4.29
N MET A 10 -12.67 -18.04 3.17
CA MET A 10 -11.55 -17.77 2.29
C MET A 10 -10.44 -17.00 3.03
N VAL A 11 -10.79 -15.95 3.78
CA VAL A 11 -9.86 -15.15 4.58
C VAL A 11 -9.17 -16.02 5.65
N CYS A 12 -9.91 -16.91 6.31
CA CYS A 12 -9.34 -17.85 7.28
C CYS A 12 -8.32 -18.81 6.63
N LYS A 13 -8.63 -19.33 5.44
CA LYS A 13 -7.70 -20.19 4.68
C LYS A 13 -6.44 -19.44 4.27
N LEU A 14 -6.57 -18.20 3.81
CA LEU A 14 -5.43 -17.33 3.47
C LEU A 14 -4.56 -17.04 4.69
N GLU A 15 -5.17 -16.68 5.82
CA GLU A 15 -4.44 -16.44 7.07
C GLU A 15 -3.60 -17.66 7.47
N ASN A 16 -4.20 -18.85 7.46
CA ASN A 16 -3.51 -20.09 7.80
C ASN A 16 -2.33 -20.37 6.86
N LYS A 17 -2.54 -20.14 5.55
CA LYS A 17 -1.52 -20.33 4.54
C LYS A 17 -0.35 -19.36 4.72
N PHE A 18 -0.64 -18.08 4.97
CA PHE A 18 0.40 -17.06 5.20
C PHE A 18 1.17 -17.32 6.50
N LYS A 19 0.50 -17.77 7.55
CA LYS A 19 1.16 -18.20 8.80
C LYS A 19 2.08 -19.39 8.57
N ALA A 20 1.66 -20.35 7.76
CA ALA A 20 2.49 -21.53 7.44
C ALA A 20 3.72 -21.17 6.59
N TRP A 21 3.66 -20.09 5.79
CA TRP A 21 4.81 -19.60 5.04
C TRP A 21 5.76 -18.72 5.85
N SER A 22 5.30 -18.18 7.00
CA SER A 22 6.09 -17.26 7.82
C SER A 22 7.32 -17.95 8.45
N PRO A 23 8.52 -17.31 8.45
CA PRO A 23 8.81 -15.99 7.89
C PRO A 23 9.02 -16.02 6.38
N ALA A 24 8.39 -15.09 5.63
CA ALA A 24 8.43 -15.02 4.19
C ALA A 24 8.60 -13.60 3.65
N VAL A 25 9.02 -13.49 2.39
CA VAL A 25 8.94 -12.24 1.62
C VAL A 25 7.78 -12.35 0.64
N PHE A 26 6.72 -11.59 0.86
CA PHE A 26 5.57 -11.51 -0.02
C PHE A 26 5.88 -10.53 -1.15
N ILE A 27 6.00 -11.04 -2.37
CA ILE A 27 6.37 -10.26 -3.55
C ILE A 27 5.20 -10.26 -4.53
N GLY A 28 4.86 -9.08 -5.03
CA GLY A 28 3.87 -8.91 -6.06
C GLY A 28 4.23 -7.81 -7.05
N TYR A 29 3.31 -7.47 -7.90
CA TYR A 29 3.44 -6.40 -8.89
C TYR A 29 2.45 -5.29 -8.57
N ASN A 30 2.92 -4.13 -8.09
CA ASN A 30 2.09 -3.05 -7.52
C ASN A 30 1.32 -3.47 -6.26
N ASN A 31 1.73 -4.56 -5.63
CA ASN A 31 1.02 -5.18 -4.52
C ASN A 31 0.96 -4.30 -3.27
N ILE A 32 2.00 -3.52 -2.97
CA ILE A 32 2.02 -2.64 -1.78
C ILE A 32 0.96 -1.53 -1.84
N ALA A 33 0.61 -1.09 -3.05
CA ALA A 33 -0.40 -0.06 -3.25
C ALA A 33 -1.80 -0.62 -3.52
N PHE A 34 -1.93 -1.89 -3.92
CA PHE A 34 -3.18 -2.49 -4.34
C PHE A 34 -3.54 -3.76 -3.54
N ASP A 35 -2.91 -4.90 -3.80
CA ASP A 35 -3.27 -6.19 -3.21
C ASP A 35 -3.18 -6.18 -1.67
N GLU A 36 -2.16 -5.53 -1.12
CA GLU A 36 -1.97 -5.40 0.33
C GLU A 36 -3.11 -4.60 0.98
N GLU A 37 -3.65 -3.59 0.32
CA GLU A 37 -4.77 -2.82 0.86
C GLU A 37 -6.06 -3.65 0.85
N PHE A 38 -6.30 -4.45 -0.18
CA PHE A 38 -7.41 -5.41 -0.21
C PHE A 38 -7.28 -6.47 0.89
N LEU A 39 -6.10 -7.08 1.02
CA LEU A 39 -5.83 -8.09 2.06
C LEU A 39 -6.03 -7.52 3.46
N ARG A 40 -5.49 -6.34 3.73
CA ARG A 40 -5.60 -5.68 5.02
C ARG A 40 -7.04 -5.39 5.40
N ASN A 41 -7.82 -4.85 4.45
CA ASN A 41 -9.23 -4.59 4.69
C ASN A 41 -10.02 -5.89 4.87
N SER A 42 -9.74 -6.94 4.09
CA SER A 42 -10.38 -8.24 4.24
C SER A 42 -10.07 -8.89 5.60
N PHE A 43 -8.82 -8.85 6.03
CA PHE A 43 -8.42 -9.32 7.37
C PHE A 43 -9.08 -8.48 8.47
N PHE A 44 -9.07 -7.16 8.36
CA PHE A 44 -9.67 -6.26 9.36
C PHE A 44 -11.16 -6.49 9.54
N LYS A 45 -11.91 -6.55 8.43
CA LYS A 45 -13.35 -6.84 8.43
C LYS A 45 -13.68 -8.24 8.98
N SER A 46 -12.75 -9.18 8.82
CA SER A 46 -12.86 -10.55 9.35
C SER A 46 -12.30 -10.71 10.77
N LEU A 47 -12.03 -9.60 11.47
CA LEU A 47 -11.39 -9.58 12.81
C LEU A 47 -10.02 -10.27 12.81
N ARG A 48 -9.36 -10.48 11.67
CA ARG A 48 -8.01 -11.04 11.56
C ARG A 48 -6.96 -9.93 11.66
N ASP A 49 -5.68 -10.32 11.70
CA ASP A 49 -4.59 -9.35 11.75
C ASP A 49 -4.36 -8.72 10.37
N PRO A 50 -4.62 -7.43 10.17
CA PRO A 50 -4.47 -6.78 8.88
C PRO A 50 -3.01 -6.62 8.44
N TYR A 51 -2.06 -6.84 9.35
CA TYR A 51 -0.63 -6.63 9.10
C TYR A 51 0.16 -7.94 9.00
N LEU A 52 -0.50 -9.07 8.81
CA LEU A 52 0.12 -10.41 8.78
C LEU A 52 1.30 -10.51 7.81
N THR A 53 1.22 -9.86 6.65
CA THR A 53 2.30 -9.84 5.63
C THR A 53 3.53 -9.02 6.04
N SER A 54 3.45 -8.26 7.13
CA SER A 54 4.55 -7.43 7.66
C SER A 54 4.88 -7.70 9.13
N LEU A 55 4.20 -8.67 9.76
CA LEU A 55 4.49 -9.16 11.12
C LEU A 55 5.20 -10.51 11.08
N ASN A 56 5.64 -11.01 12.24
CA ASN A 56 6.27 -12.34 12.38
C ASN A 56 7.48 -12.55 11.45
N ARG A 57 8.31 -11.53 11.28
CA ARG A 57 9.44 -11.47 10.34
C ARG A 57 9.04 -11.58 8.87
N ASN A 58 7.75 -11.46 8.56
CA ASN A 58 7.30 -11.32 7.19
C ASN A 58 7.72 -9.97 6.63
N ARG A 59 8.01 -9.94 5.34
CA ARG A 59 8.46 -8.76 4.61
C ARG A 59 7.68 -8.66 3.31
N ARG A 60 7.63 -7.46 2.76
CA ARG A 60 6.93 -7.19 1.50
C ARG A 60 7.87 -6.56 0.49
N SER A 61 7.72 -6.95 -0.76
CA SER A 61 8.46 -6.37 -1.87
C SER A 61 7.56 -6.13 -3.07
N ASP A 62 7.87 -5.10 -3.85
CA ASP A 62 7.06 -4.68 -4.98
C ASP A 62 7.91 -4.57 -6.25
N LEU A 63 7.60 -5.40 -7.24
CA LEU A 63 8.34 -5.43 -8.50
C LEU A 63 8.13 -4.19 -9.36
N LEU A 64 7.00 -3.48 -9.24
CA LEU A 64 6.78 -2.26 -10.02
C LEU A 64 7.78 -1.17 -9.65
N GLY A 65 7.99 -0.95 -8.34
CA GLY A 65 9.00 -0.01 -7.85
C GLY A 65 10.42 -0.41 -8.27
N LEU A 66 10.71 -1.71 -8.17
CA LEU A 66 12.00 -2.28 -8.58
C LEU A 66 12.24 -2.09 -10.10
N LEU A 67 11.26 -2.38 -10.96
CA LEU A 67 11.40 -2.21 -12.40
C LEU A 67 11.59 -0.75 -12.81
N ARG A 68 10.91 0.17 -12.16
CA ARG A 68 11.08 1.62 -12.39
C ARG A 68 12.49 2.08 -12.03
N THR A 69 13.00 1.65 -10.87
CA THR A 69 14.38 1.93 -10.43
C THR A 69 15.41 1.30 -11.38
N LEU A 70 15.16 0.05 -11.77
CA LEU A 70 16.04 -0.69 -12.69
C LEU A 70 16.09 -0.03 -14.07
N ASP A 71 14.95 0.31 -14.63
CA ASP A 71 14.87 0.97 -15.94
C ASP A 71 15.50 2.37 -15.94
N LEU A 72 15.43 3.07 -14.82
CA LEU A 72 16.03 4.40 -14.68
C LEU A 72 17.55 4.35 -14.61
N PHE A 73 18.08 3.56 -13.69
CA PHE A 73 19.53 3.54 -13.41
C PHE A 73 20.31 2.52 -14.25
N PHE A 74 19.66 1.46 -14.69
CA PHE A 74 20.29 0.35 -15.42
C PHE A 74 19.43 -0.06 -16.63
N PRO A 75 19.23 0.85 -17.60
CA PRO A 75 18.37 0.59 -18.74
C PRO A 75 18.83 -0.66 -19.51
N ASN A 76 17.91 -1.32 -20.19
CA ASN A 76 18.13 -2.54 -20.97
C ASN A 76 18.33 -3.84 -20.17
N LYS A 77 18.36 -3.83 -18.84
CA LYS A 77 18.33 -5.09 -18.05
C LYS A 77 17.01 -5.82 -18.20
N ILE A 78 15.90 -5.08 -18.16
CA ILE A 78 14.55 -5.55 -18.51
C ILE A 78 13.98 -4.59 -19.56
N LYS A 79 13.37 -5.13 -20.60
CA LYS A 79 12.77 -4.30 -21.66
C LYS A 79 11.45 -3.71 -21.17
N ILE A 80 11.32 -2.39 -21.26
CA ILE A 80 10.08 -1.68 -20.91
C ILE A 80 9.45 -1.14 -22.19
N PRO A 81 8.20 -1.53 -22.51
CA PRO A 81 7.50 -1.03 -23.69
C PRO A 81 7.18 0.46 -23.58
N LYS A 82 6.92 1.09 -24.72
CA LYS A 82 6.47 2.48 -24.80
C LYS A 82 5.14 2.53 -25.51
N ASN A 83 4.29 3.45 -25.09
CA ASN A 83 3.03 3.74 -25.78
C ASN A 83 3.25 4.64 -27.01
N GLU A 84 2.17 4.92 -27.74
CA GLU A 84 2.16 5.79 -28.93
C GLU A 84 2.75 7.18 -28.68
N ARG A 85 2.66 7.69 -27.45
CA ARG A 85 3.24 8.98 -27.02
C ARG A 85 4.71 8.86 -26.56
N ASN A 86 5.38 7.75 -26.92
CA ASN A 86 6.77 7.43 -26.53
C ASN A 86 7.02 7.41 -25.00
N ARG A 87 5.99 7.21 -24.18
CA ARG A 87 6.09 7.10 -22.72
C ARG A 87 6.21 5.64 -22.31
N LYS A 88 7.14 5.34 -21.40
CA LYS A 88 7.33 3.99 -20.84
C LYS A 88 6.09 3.51 -20.12
N VAL A 89 5.72 2.26 -20.32
CA VAL A 89 4.54 1.63 -19.74
C VAL A 89 4.98 0.45 -18.88
N PHE A 90 4.63 0.53 -17.61
CA PHE A 90 5.00 -0.48 -16.61
C PHE A 90 3.81 -1.37 -16.21
N LYS A 91 2.82 -1.53 -17.07
CA LYS A 91 1.73 -2.49 -16.82
C LYS A 91 2.23 -3.91 -17.06
N LEU A 92 1.85 -4.86 -16.19
CA LEU A 92 2.31 -6.25 -16.24
C LEU A 92 1.92 -6.92 -17.56
N ASP A 93 0.70 -6.67 -18.04
CA ASP A 93 0.14 -7.16 -19.31
C ASP A 93 0.92 -6.69 -20.55
N GLN A 94 1.71 -5.62 -20.43
CA GLN A 94 2.54 -5.09 -21.50
C GLN A 94 4.04 -5.44 -21.31
N VAL A 95 4.53 -5.36 -20.08
CA VAL A 95 5.93 -5.69 -19.76
C VAL A 95 6.22 -7.18 -20.00
N SER A 96 5.28 -8.07 -19.64
CA SER A 96 5.49 -9.52 -19.74
C SER A 96 5.66 -9.99 -21.17
N PRO A 97 4.72 -9.72 -22.11
CA PRO A 97 4.89 -10.12 -23.51
C PRO A 97 6.09 -9.46 -24.19
N PHE A 98 6.36 -8.19 -23.84
CA PHE A 98 7.52 -7.45 -24.39
C PHE A 98 8.87 -8.06 -23.98
N ASN A 99 8.88 -8.85 -22.92
CA ASN A 99 10.01 -9.66 -22.49
C ASN A 99 9.90 -11.14 -22.92
N GLY A 100 8.92 -11.53 -23.77
CA GLY A 100 8.70 -12.91 -24.20
C GLY A 100 8.25 -13.82 -23.06
N ILE A 101 7.41 -13.31 -22.17
CA ILE A 101 6.72 -14.06 -21.12
C ILE A 101 5.27 -14.19 -21.56
N GLU A 102 4.80 -15.43 -21.67
CA GLU A 102 3.40 -15.70 -21.98
C GLU A 102 2.53 -15.15 -20.83
N HIS A 103 1.55 -14.34 -21.19
CA HIS A 103 0.66 -13.71 -20.23
C HIS A 103 -0.75 -13.62 -20.81
N PHE A 104 -1.68 -14.25 -20.11
CA PHE A 104 -3.11 -14.12 -20.38
C PHE A 104 -3.64 -13.00 -19.46
N ALA A 105 -3.89 -11.84 -20.04
CA ALA A 105 -4.38 -10.69 -19.30
C ALA A 105 -5.71 -11.03 -18.60
N HIS A 106 -5.86 -10.50 -17.37
CA HIS A 106 -7.05 -10.70 -16.52
C HIS A 106 -7.28 -12.12 -15.98
N ASP A 107 -6.31 -13.04 -16.15
CA ASP A 107 -6.27 -14.28 -15.38
C ASP A 107 -5.36 -14.10 -14.16
N ALA A 108 -5.92 -14.16 -12.96
CA ALA A 108 -5.18 -13.97 -11.71
C ALA A 108 -3.98 -14.93 -11.56
N LEU A 109 -4.12 -16.17 -12.04
CA LEU A 109 -3.01 -17.12 -12.04
C LEU A 109 -1.95 -16.75 -13.10
N GLY A 110 -2.38 -16.24 -14.25
CA GLY A 110 -1.53 -15.70 -15.31
C GLY A 110 -0.69 -14.53 -14.79
N ASP A 111 -1.29 -13.59 -14.06
CA ASP A 111 -0.61 -12.46 -13.45
C ASP A 111 0.46 -12.90 -12.43
N VAL A 112 0.14 -13.88 -11.58
CA VAL A 112 1.10 -14.45 -10.62
C VAL A 112 2.27 -15.11 -11.35
N LYS A 113 2.03 -15.94 -12.37
CA LYS A 113 3.07 -16.59 -13.17
C LYS A 113 3.98 -15.57 -13.86
N ALA A 114 3.39 -14.56 -14.50
CA ALA A 114 4.13 -13.48 -15.15
C ALA A 114 4.99 -12.69 -14.14
N THR A 115 4.43 -12.38 -12.97
CA THR A 115 5.16 -11.74 -11.86
C THR A 115 6.38 -12.55 -11.43
N ILE A 116 6.24 -13.87 -11.25
CA ILE A 116 7.33 -14.78 -10.90
C ILE A 116 8.42 -14.78 -11.99
N GLU A 117 8.05 -14.85 -13.26
CA GLU A 117 9.01 -14.87 -14.36
C GLU A 117 9.77 -13.53 -14.50
N ILE A 118 9.10 -12.39 -14.31
CA ILE A 118 9.76 -11.08 -14.23
C ILE A 118 10.75 -11.05 -13.06
N ALA A 119 10.35 -11.49 -11.87
CA ALA A 119 11.21 -11.55 -10.69
C ALA A 119 12.47 -12.38 -10.92
N LYS A 120 12.33 -13.58 -11.50
CA LYS A 120 13.46 -14.45 -11.86
C LYS A 120 14.41 -13.78 -12.86
N ARG A 121 13.87 -13.07 -13.86
CA ARG A 121 14.68 -12.34 -14.83
C ARG A 121 15.44 -11.18 -14.21
N VAL A 122 14.81 -10.41 -13.33
CA VAL A 122 15.48 -9.34 -12.59
C VAL A 122 16.59 -9.92 -11.72
N ALA A 123 16.30 -10.96 -10.94
CA ALA A 123 17.28 -11.63 -10.09
C ALA A 123 18.51 -12.13 -10.88
N LYS A 124 18.30 -12.65 -12.13
CA LYS A 124 19.37 -13.14 -12.99
C LYS A 124 20.17 -12.00 -13.65
N LYS A 125 19.49 -10.96 -14.17
CA LYS A 125 20.12 -9.91 -14.97
C LYS A 125 20.65 -8.72 -14.17
N ALA A 126 20.16 -8.52 -12.96
CA ALA A 126 20.54 -7.44 -12.06
C ALA A 126 20.57 -7.92 -10.59
N PRO A 127 21.42 -8.92 -10.25
CA PRO A 127 21.42 -9.56 -8.93
C PRO A 127 21.68 -8.57 -7.79
N GLU A 128 22.53 -7.55 -7.99
CA GLU A 128 22.82 -6.54 -6.99
C GLU A 128 21.60 -5.65 -6.68
N ILE A 129 20.81 -5.31 -7.70
CA ILE A 129 19.59 -4.50 -7.51
C ILE A 129 18.47 -5.35 -6.90
N TRP A 130 18.38 -6.63 -7.29
CA TRP A 130 17.50 -7.59 -6.65
C TRP A 130 17.82 -7.74 -5.16
N LYS A 131 19.10 -7.86 -4.80
CA LYS A 131 19.56 -7.92 -3.41
C LYS A 131 19.20 -6.64 -2.64
N ALA A 132 19.43 -5.46 -3.22
CA ALA A 132 19.03 -4.19 -2.63
C ALA A 132 17.52 -4.12 -2.36
N CYS A 133 16.70 -4.59 -3.30
CA CYS A 133 15.25 -4.68 -3.13
C CYS A 133 14.85 -5.57 -1.95
N LEU A 134 15.47 -6.76 -1.82
CA LEU A 134 15.20 -7.68 -0.72
C LEU A 134 15.68 -7.14 0.64
N ILE A 135 16.80 -6.46 0.70
CA ILE A 135 17.28 -5.77 1.91
C ILE A 135 16.26 -4.70 2.32
N CYS A 136 15.84 -3.86 1.39
CA CYS A 136 14.90 -2.79 1.65
C CYS A 136 13.44 -3.25 1.85
N SER A 137 13.16 -4.54 1.76
CA SER A 137 11.86 -5.10 2.15
C SER A 137 11.66 -5.15 3.69
N GLU A 138 12.74 -4.96 4.46
CA GLU A 138 12.74 -4.94 5.92
C GLU A 138 13.04 -3.53 6.45
N LYS A 139 12.14 -3.01 7.28
CA LYS A 139 12.23 -1.65 7.84
C LYS A 139 13.56 -1.40 8.58
N SER A 140 13.99 -2.34 9.43
CA SER A 140 15.23 -2.23 10.19
C SER A 140 16.46 -2.18 9.28
N LYS A 141 16.44 -2.95 8.19
CA LYS A 141 17.54 -2.99 7.22
C LYS A 141 17.63 -1.71 6.38
N VAL A 142 16.50 -1.03 6.13
CA VAL A 142 16.52 0.30 5.51
C VAL A 142 17.22 1.31 6.41
N LEU A 143 16.92 1.29 7.72
CA LEU A 143 17.56 2.19 8.69
C LEU A 143 19.07 1.90 8.84
N GLU A 144 19.44 0.62 8.93
CA GLU A 144 20.84 0.17 8.94
C GLU A 144 21.57 0.63 7.68
N PHE A 145 21.00 0.42 6.50
CA PHE A 145 21.56 0.87 5.23
C PHE A 145 21.81 2.38 5.19
N LEU A 146 20.85 3.18 5.69
CA LEU A 146 20.99 4.64 5.76
C LEU A 146 22.05 5.09 6.76
N SER A 147 22.25 4.35 7.86
CA SER A 147 23.28 4.67 8.86
C SER A 147 24.70 4.32 8.38
N GLU A 148 24.83 3.30 7.54
CA GLU A 148 26.11 2.83 7.00
C GLU A 148 26.58 3.59 5.75
N ASN A 149 25.64 4.25 5.04
CA ASN A 149 25.91 4.92 3.78
C ASN A 149 25.64 6.40 3.86
N LEU A 150 26.71 7.20 3.90
CA LEU A 150 26.64 8.66 3.96
C LEU A 150 25.81 9.27 2.83
N ILE A 151 25.87 8.66 1.65
CA ILE A 151 25.11 9.06 0.48
C ILE A 151 24.39 7.83 -0.06
N VAL A 152 23.09 7.97 -0.29
CA VAL A 152 22.25 6.95 -0.87
C VAL A 152 21.54 7.46 -2.12
N PHE A 153 21.26 6.56 -3.04
CA PHE A 153 20.54 6.87 -4.27
C PHE A 153 19.23 6.08 -4.33
N PHE A 154 18.21 6.74 -4.83
CA PHE A 154 16.86 6.17 -4.92
C PHE A 154 16.08 6.83 -6.05
N SER A 155 14.94 6.26 -6.38
CA SER A 155 14.04 6.83 -7.37
C SER A 155 12.66 7.10 -6.75
N GLU A 156 12.01 8.15 -7.23
CA GLU A 156 10.62 8.47 -6.93
C GLU A 156 9.83 8.59 -8.23
N THR A 157 8.57 8.19 -8.20
CA THR A 157 7.69 8.28 -9.35
C THR A 157 6.51 9.19 -9.04
N TYR A 158 6.40 10.27 -9.79
CA TYR A 158 5.29 11.22 -9.71
C TYR A 158 4.65 11.38 -11.09
N PHE A 159 3.34 11.27 -11.16
CA PHE A 159 2.57 11.39 -12.41
C PHE A 159 3.14 10.54 -13.57
N GLY A 160 3.57 9.32 -13.25
CA GLY A 160 4.13 8.38 -14.22
C GLY A 160 5.57 8.66 -14.66
N LYS A 161 6.21 9.72 -14.17
CA LYS A 161 7.63 10.03 -14.41
C LYS A 161 8.47 9.58 -13.22
N THR A 162 9.45 8.71 -13.49
CA THR A 162 10.44 8.29 -12.49
C THR A 162 11.69 9.16 -12.59
N THR A 163 12.14 9.66 -11.45
CA THR A 163 13.33 10.53 -11.34
C THR A 163 14.25 9.98 -10.26
N GLY A 164 15.55 10.03 -10.50
CA GLY A 164 16.58 9.59 -9.55
C GLY A 164 17.07 10.73 -8.68
N PHE A 165 17.36 10.42 -7.42
CA PHE A 165 17.88 11.36 -6.43
C PHE A 165 19.09 10.77 -5.72
N GLY A 166 20.04 11.64 -5.37
CA GLY A 166 21.08 11.36 -4.39
C GLY A 166 20.77 12.12 -3.11
N GLY A 167 20.78 11.43 -1.99
CA GLY A 167 20.45 12.03 -0.69
C GLY A 167 21.44 11.66 0.39
N SER A 168 21.61 12.56 1.37
CA SER A 168 22.34 12.32 2.60
C SER A 168 21.39 12.23 3.76
N TYR A 169 21.48 11.13 4.56
CA TYR A 169 20.61 10.93 5.71
C TYR A 169 20.85 12.00 6.76
N LEU A 170 19.78 12.62 7.23
CA LEU A 170 19.82 13.66 8.24
C LEU A 170 19.32 13.17 9.60
N VAL A 171 18.05 12.86 9.66
CA VAL A 171 17.31 12.53 10.90
C VAL A 171 16.13 11.63 10.58
N ASN A 172 15.53 11.06 11.62
CA ASN A 172 14.18 10.52 11.51
C ASN A 172 13.16 11.60 11.85
N HIS A 173 12.08 11.67 11.08
CA HIS A 173 10.96 12.57 11.37
C HIS A 173 10.52 12.40 12.84
N PRO A 174 10.45 13.49 13.63
CA PRO A 174 10.24 13.40 15.09
C PRO A 174 8.91 12.72 15.46
N ILE A 175 7.87 12.89 14.66
CA ILE A 175 6.53 12.30 14.88
C ILE A 175 6.36 11.00 14.10
N TYR A 176 6.46 11.04 12.77
CA TYR A 176 6.14 9.90 11.90
C TYR A 176 7.26 8.86 11.79
N LYS A 177 8.45 9.11 12.34
CA LYS A 177 9.61 8.20 12.39
C LYS A 177 10.14 7.73 11.02
N TYR A 178 9.80 8.40 9.94
CA TYR A 178 10.39 8.17 8.62
C TYR A 178 11.76 8.81 8.51
N PRO A 179 12.75 8.16 7.86
CA PRO A 179 14.01 8.77 7.54
C PRO A 179 13.85 9.99 6.62
N ILE A 180 14.54 11.05 6.95
CA ILE A 180 14.60 12.29 6.18
C ILE A 180 16.02 12.43 5.63
N LEU A 181 16.11 12.64 4.32
CA LEU A 181 17.36 12.87 3.60
C LEU A 181 17.39 14.30 3.09
N PHE A 182 18.56 14.90 3.07
CA PHE A 182 18.82 16.11 2.29
C PHE A 182 19.05 15.73 0.83
N ASP A 183 18.36 16.38 -0.09
CA ASP A 183 18.52 16.19 -1.53
C ASP A 183 19.80 16.89 -2.00
N LEU A 184 20.81 16.12 -2.39
CA LEU A 184 22.12 16.61 -2.77
C LEU A 184 22.14 17.36 -4.12
N SER A 185 21.03 17.44 -4.84
CA SER A 185 20.90 18.37 -5.97
C SER A 185 20.95 19.82 -5.50
N PHE A 186 20.52 20.11 -4.29
CA PHE A 186 20.68 21.43 -3.64
C PHE A 186 22.07 21.58 -3.03
N ASN A 187 22.50 22.83 -2.82
CA ASN A 187 23.75 23.12 -2.14
C ASN A 187 23.46 23.36 -0.64
N PRO A 188 24.01 22.56 0.29
CA PRO A 188 23.77 22.76 1.72
C PRO A 188 24.19 24.13 2.25
N ASN A 189 25.20 24.77 1.63
CA ASN A 189 25.64 26.10 2.04
C ASN A 189 24.55 27.17 1.91
N ASP A 190 23.59 26.99 1.00
CA ASP A 190 22.48 27.93 0.79
C ASP A 190 21.45 27.87 1.93
N PHE A 191 21.54 26.85 2.78
CA PHE A 191 20.66 26.61 3.93
C PHE A 191 21.36 26.89 5.29
N LEU A 192 22.64 27.18 5.27
CA LEU A 192 23.39 27.54 6.49
C LEU A 192 22.92 28.89 7.01
N GLY A 193 22.58 28.93 8.31
CA GLY A 193 22.17 30.18 8.98
C GLY A 193 20.75 30.64 8.67
N LEU A 194 19.98 29.89 7.83
CA LEU A 194 18.55 30.16 7.64
C LEU A 194 17.78 29.87 8.93
N SER A 195 16.83 30.74 9.25
CA SER A 195 15.87 30.47 10.33
C SER A 195 14.90 29.37 9.92
N VAL A 196 14.21 28.74 10.89
CA VAL A 196 13.18 27.76 10.64
C VAL A 196 12.07 28.33 9.76
N LYS A 197 11.72 29.61 9.93
CA LYS A 197 10.76 30.33 9.11
C LYS A 197 11.20 30.39 7.65
N ASP A 198 12.45 30.75 7.38
CA ASP A 198 12.97 30.84 6.01
C ASP A 198 13.04 29.48 5.34
N LEU A 199 13.42 28.43 6.10
CA LEU A 199 13.39 27.04 5.63
C LEU A 199 11.97 26.61 5.25
N LYS A 200 10.98 26.99 6.06
CA LYS A 200 9.56 26.67 5.81
C LYS A 200 9.04 27.38 4.55
N GLU A 201 9.33 28.66 4.41
CA GLU A 201 8.98 29.42 3.21
C GLU A 201 9.62 28.81 1.95
N THR A 202 10.89 28.46 2.03
CA THR A 202 11.64 27.78 0.96
C THR A 202 10.99 26.43 0.59
N PHE A 203 10.66 25.62 1.59
CA PHE A 203 10.02 24.31 1.37
C PHE A 203 8.62 24.46 0.76
N LEU A 204 7.82 25.40 1.25
CA LEU A 204 6.46 25.66 0.75
C LEU A 204 6.45 26.30 -0.64
N SER A 205 7.51 27.02 -1.04
CA SER A 205 7.67 27.54 -2.41
C SER A 205 7.94 26.45 -3.46
N GLY A 206 8.05 25.18 -3.03
CA GLY A 206 8.26 24.03 -3.91
C GLY A 206 9.69 23.54 -4.03
N GLN A 207 10.65 24.17 -3.34
CA GLN A 207 12.03 23.71 -3.25
C GLN A 207 12.13 22.54 -2.26
N LYS A 208 11.98 21.31 -2.77
CA LYS A 208 12.00 20.09 -1.96
C LYS A 208 13.42 19.65 -1.65
N PHE A 209 14.14 20.43 -0.83
CA PHE A 209 15.51 20.14 -0.40
C PHE A 209 15.60 18.97 0.59
N ILE A 210 14.49 18.53 1.15
CA ILE A 210 14.40 17.31 1.95
C ILE A 210 13.49 16.26 1.30
N ARG A 211 13.88 14.99 1.48
CA ARG A 211 13.17 13.81 0.95
C ARG A 211 12.84 12.85 2.08
N THR A 212 11.62 12.29 2.04
CA THR A 212 11.18 11.30 3.01
C THR A 212 11.27 9.89 2.46
N ILE A 213 12.03 9.01 3.08
CA ILE A 213 12.07 7.60 2.72
C ILE A 213 10.97 6.84 3.45
N LYS A 214 9.97 6.40 2.72
CA LYS A 214 8.90 5.54 3.26
C LYS A 214 9.41 4.12 3.44
N HIS A 215 10.20 3.88 4.49
CA HIS A 215 10.91 2.63 4.78
C HIS A 215 9.98 1.42 4.96
N ASN A 216 8.67 1.62 5.08
CA ASN A 216 7.65 0.58 5.11
C ASN A 216 6.99 0.31 3.73
N LYS A 217 7.45 0.96 2.67
CA LYS A 217 6.92 0.82 1.29
C LYS A 217 7.96 0.23 0.32
N ASN A 218 8.94 -0.54 0.85
CA ASN A 218 10.01 -1.17 0.07
C ASN A 218 10.75 -0.17 -0.86
N PRO A 219 11.38 0.88 -0.33
CA PRO A 219 12.20 1.78 -1.13
C PRO A 219 13.41 1.01 -1.69
N ILE A 220 13.82 1.28 -2.92
CA ILE A 220 15.03 0.70 -3.48
C ILE A 220 16.18 1.68 -3.25
N LEU A 221 17.06 1.37 -2.30
CA LEU A 221 18.21 2.20 -1.95
C LEU A 221 19.48 1.60 -2.56
N LEU A 222 20.29 2.44 -3.16
CA LEU A 222 21.52 2.07 -3.86
C LEU A 222 22.70 2.83 -3.28
N THR A 223 23.85 2.18 -3.26
CA THR A 223 25.12 2.79 -2.84
C THR A 223 25.74 3.62 -3.94
N MET A 224 26.71 4.46 -3.58
CA MET A 224 27.56 5.21 -4.52
C MET A 224 28.20 4.27 -5.55
N ALA A 225 28.78 3.15 -5.11
CA ALA A 225 29.46 2.20 -6.00
C ALA A 225 28.54 1.58 -7.04
N GLN A 226 27.27 1.31 -6.67
CA GLN A 226 26.27 0.81 -7.62
C GLN A 226 25.91 1.86 -8.66
N ILE A 227 25.78 3.11 -8.26
CA ILE A 227 25.37 4.22 -9.14
C ILE A 227 26.51 4.71 -10.04
N GLU A 228 27.76 4.71 -9.59
CA GLU A 228 28.93 5.07 -10.44
C GLU A 228 28.96 4.22 -11.73
N ASN A 229 28.52 2.97 -11.67
CA ASN A 229 28.45 2.07 -12.80
C ASN A 229 27.18 2.24 -13.68
N SER A 230 26.21 3.02 -13.23
CA SER A 230 24.95 3.21 -13.95
C SER A 230 25.04 4.23 -15.10
N GLY A 231 25.91 5.23 -14.94
CA GLY A 231 26.02 6.35 -15.88
C GLY A 231 24.84 7.35 -15.81
N TYR A 232 23.94 7.22 -14.84
CA TYR A 232 22.79 8.12 -14.69
C TYR A 232 23.17 9.50 -14.17
N PHE A 233 24.09 9.54 -13.21
CA PHE A 233 24.67 10.79 -12.71
C PHE A 233 26.06 11.00 -13.32
N GLU A 234 26.39 12.23 -13.64
CA GLU A 234 27.73 12.60 -14.10
C GLU A 234 28.76 12.38 -12.96
N LYS A 235 29.99 12.02 -13.35
CA LYS A 235 31.07 11.83 -12.36
C LYS A 235 31.37 13.09 -11.56
N THR A 236 31.18 14.26 -12.16
CA THR A 236 31.29 15.58 -11.52
C THR A 236 30.25 15.75 -10.44
N ASP A 237 28.97 15.39 -10.69
CA ASP A 237 27.89 15.49 -9.72
C ASP A 237 28.14 14.57 -8.53
N LEU A 238 28.61 13.34 -8.77
CA LEU A 238 28.93 12.40 -7.69
C LEU A 238 30.07 12.90 -6.78
N LYS A 239 31.06 13.61 -7.36
CA LYS A 239 32.12 14.26 -6.56
C LYS A 239 31.56 15.41 -5.74
N GLU A 240 30.68 16.23 -6.32
CA GLU A 240 30.01 17.32 -5.60
C GLU A 240 29.10 16.80 -4.49
N TYR A 241 28.38 15.70 -4.71
CA TYR A 241 27.57 15.06 -3.67
C TYR A 241 28.40 14.64 -2.45
N LYS A 242 29.63 14.12 -2.70
CA LYS A 242 30.57 13.78 -1.60
C LYS A 242 30.98 15.03 -0.79
N LYS A 243 31.20 16.17 -1.46
CA LYS A 243 31.52 17.43 -0.77
C LYS A 243 30.34 17.95 0.03
N LYS A 244 29.16 18.02 -0.60
CA LYS A 244 27.92 18.50 0.02
C LYS A 244 27.52 17.67 1.25
N SER A 245 27.66 16.35 1.18
CA SER A 245 27.38 15.47 2.32
C SER A 245 28.30 15.74 3.51
N LYS A 246 29.59 16.05 3.26
CA LYS A 246 30.51 16.44 4.33
C LYS A 246 30.14 17.79 5.00
N VAL A 247 29.60 18.73 4.23
CA VAL A 247 29.08 20.00 4.78
C VAL A 247 27.93 19.72 5.76
N LEU A 248 26.98 18.84 5.36
CA LEU A 248 25.87 18.46 6.23
C LEU A 248 26.32 17.79 7.52
N ASP A 249 27.36 16.96 7.46
CA ASP A 249 27.89 16.27 8.64
C ASP A 249 28.60 17.27 9.61
N SER A 250 29.25 18.28 9.06
CA SER A 250 29.96 19.29 9.86
C SER A 250 29.07 20.39 10.44
N CYS A 251 27.78 20.43 10.07
CA CYS A 251 26.83 21.48 10.45
C CYS A 251 25.60 20.93 11.18
N PRO A 252 25.68 20.61 12.49
CA PRO A 252 24.54 20.08 13.26
C PRO A 252 23.33 21.00 13.26
N SER A 253 23.49 22.30 13.19
CA SER A 253 22.42 23.31 13.19
C SER A 253 21.42 23.12 12.05
N ILE A 254 21.86 22.64 10.88
CA ILE A 254 20.92 22.29 9.77
C ILE A 254 19.97 21.19 10.21
N LYS A 255 20.48 20.14 10.88
CA LYS A 255 19.66 19.01 11.34
C LYS A 255 18.65 19.47 12.40
N GLU A 256 19.07 20.34 13.32
CA GLU A 256 18.20 20.90 14.37
C GLU A 256 17.07 21.73 13.77
N ASN A 257 17.38 22.65 12.86
CA ASN A 257 16.38 23.49 12.20
C ASN A 257 15.42 22.67 11.32
N ILE A 258 15.90 21.58 10.69
CA ILE A 258 15.02 20.67 9.94
C ILE A 258 14.09 19.89 10.86
N ILE A 259 14.54 19.46 12.03
CA ILE A 259 13.67 18.81 13.02
C ILE A 259 12.54 19.76 13.44
N GLU A 260 12.86 21.02 13.75
CA GLU A 260 11.87 22.03 14.12
C GLU A 260 10.89 22.30 12.96
N LEU A 261 11.40 22.49 11.73
CA LEU A 261 10.56 22.61 10.54
C LEU A 261 9.57 21.44 10.38
N LEU A 262 10.04 20.21 10.60
CA LEU A 262 9.21 19.01 10.48
C LEU A 262 8.14 18.94 11.58
N MET A 263 8.42 19.44 12.77
CA MET A 263 7.44 19.56 13.85
C MET A 263 6.36 20.58 13.50
N ASP A 264 6.75 21.77 13.06
CA ASP A 264 5.82 22.83 12.62
C ASP A 264 4.89 22.35 11.50
N LEU A 265 5.45 21.68 10.49
CA LEU A 265 4.64 21.14 9.37
C LEU A 265 3.67 20.05 9.81
N ALA A 266 4.03 19.25 10.81
CA ALA A 266 3.16 18.22 11.34
C ALA A 266 2.03 18.82 12.17
N GLU A 267 2.31 19.82 13.04
CA GLU A 267 1.30 20.53 13.82
C GLU A 267 0.27 21.22 12.92
N GLU A 268 0.73 21.89 11.85
CA GLU A 268 -0.19 22.50 10.89
C GLU A 268 -1.09 21.48 10.18
N LYS A 269 -0.56 20.30 9.91
CA LYS A 269 -1.33 19.22 9.28
C LYS A 269 -2.38 18.69 10.25
N ASP A 270 -2.01 18.44 11.51
CA ASP A 270 -2.93 17.94 12.53
C ASP A 270 -4.07 18.94 12.80
N LEU A 271 -3.76 20.24 12.88
CA LEU A 271 -4.76 21.32 13.00
C LEU A 271 -5.71 21.38 11.80
N LYS A 272 -5.22 21.13 10.58
CA LYS A 272 -6.08 21.07 9.39
C LYS A 272 -7.00 19.84 9.43
N GLU A 273 -6.47 18.68 9.80
CA GLU A 273 -7.27 17.45 9.92
C GLU A 273 -8.33 17.56 11.03
N GLU A 274 -8.06 18.26 12.13
CA GLU A 274 -9.05 18.57 13.18
C GLU A 274 -10.15 19.51 12.69
N ASN A 275 -9.80 20.50 11.85
CA ASN A 275 -10.77 21.47 11.32
C ASN A 275 -11.60 20.92 10.14
N GLU A 276 -11.11 19.93 9.39
CA GLU A 276 -11.78 19.35 8.21
C GLU A 276 -12.83 18.28 8.54
N GLY A 277 -13.03 17.91 9.80
CA GLY A 277 -14.14 17.07 10.22
C GLY A 277 -13.83 16.13 11.38
N SER A 278 -14.79 16.04 12.27
CA SER A 278 -14.73 15.15 13.41
C SER A 278 -14.61 13.69 12.96
N GLN A 279 -13.81 12.91 13.67
CA GLN A 279 -13.70 11.44 13.52
C GLN A 279 -15.06 10.71 13.66
N ALA A 280 -16.14 11.43 13.99
CA ALA A 280 -17.44 10.88 14.29
C ALA A 280 -18.17 10.26 13.08
N ASP A 281 -17.81 10.65 11.85
CA ASP A 281 -18.53 10.23 10.63
C ASP A 281 -17.76 9.23 9.76
N ILE A 282 -16.66 8.65 10.27
CA ILE A 282 -15.88 7.67 9.51
C ILE A 282 -16.53 6.31 9.65
N MET A 283 -16.93 5.71 8.53
CA MET A 283 -17.46 4.35 8.52
C MET A 283 -16.41 3.35 9.02
N ALA A 284 -16.86 2.31 9.71
CA ALA A 284 -15.97 1.27 10.22
C ALA A 284 -15.08 0.66 9.11
N GLU A 285 -15.63 0.51 7.92
CA GLU A 285 -14.95 -0.01 6.73
C GLU A 285 -13.80 0.87 6.24
N GLU A 286 -13.84 2.18 6.50
CA GLU A 286 -12.78 3.14 6.12
C GLU A 286 -11.79 3.41 7.26
N SER A 287 -11.99 2.79 8.41
CA SER A 287 -11.30 3.15 9.66
C SER A 287 -10.06 2.30 9.97
N LEU A 288 -9.59 1.45 9.04
CA LEU A 288 -8.41 0.60 9.26
C LEU A 288 -7.19 1.39 9.77
N TYR A 289 -6.93 2.57 9.21
CA TYR A 289 -5.80 3.43 9.57
C TYR A 289 -6.19 4.58 10.51
N LYS A 290 -7.44 4.63 10.94
CA LYS A 290 -7.98 5.65 11.83
C LYS A 290 -8.50 5.00 13.11
N GLY A 291 -8.46 5.71 14.23
CA GLY A 291 -8.92 5.18 15.51
C GLY A 291 -7.90 4.29 16.27
N GLY A 292 -6.66 4.23 15.82
CA GLY A 292 -5.58 3.56 16.53
C GLY A 292 -5.65 2.03 16.52
N PHE A 293 -4.80 1.40 17.34
CA PHE A 293 -4.77 -0.06 17.53
C PHE A 293 -5.77 -0.48 18.63
N PRO A 294 -6.38 -1.68 18.51
CA PRO A 294 -7.21 -2.24 19.56
C PRO A 294 -6.45 -2.37 20.89
N SER A 295 -7.18 -2.22 22.00
CA SER A 295 -6.63 -2.42 23.34
C SER A 295 -6.19 -3.88 23.56
N LEU A 296 -5.32 -4.11 24.56
CA LEU A 296 -4.93 -5.47 24.94
C LEU A 296 -6.14 -6.33 25.35
N ASN A 297 -7.15 -5.69 25.96
CA ASN A 297 -8.40 -6.37 26.32
C ASN A 297 -9.18 -6.77 25.05
N ASP A 298 -9.33 -5.85 24.09
CA ASP A 298 -9.99 -6.17 22.82
C ASP A 298 -9.26 -7.26 22.05
N MET A 299 -7.92 -7.27 22.09
CA MET A 299 -7.12 -8.35 21.49
C MET A 299 -7.39 -9.71 22.13
N LYS A 300 -7.59 -9.77 23.47
CA LYS A 300 -7.97 -10.99 24.17
C LYS A 300 -9.38 -11.43 23.78
N ILE A 301 -10.36 -10.51 23.82
CA ILE A 301 -11.74 -10.80 23.39
C ILE A 301 -11.75 -11.34 21.95
N LYS A 302 -10.94 -10.76 21.07
CA LYS A 302 -10.81 -11.23 19.67
C LYS A 302 -10.29 -12.68 19.59
N GLN A 303 -9.32 -13.05 20.44
CA GLN A 303 -8.86 -14.45 20.50
C GLN A 303 -9.98 -15.40 21.02
N ASP A 304 -10.73 -14.98 22.02
CA ASP A 304 -11.86 -15.74 22.54
C ASP A 304 -12.98 -15.87 21.50
N PHE A 305 -13.25 -14.82 20.72
CA PHE A 305 -14.21 -14.83 19.62
C PHE A 305 -13.90 -15.96 18.61
N PHE A 306 -12.65 -16.20 18.27
CA PHE A 306 -12.29 -17.25 17.32
C PHE A 306 -12.38 -18.68 17.88
N LYS A 307 -12.31 -18.83 19.21
CA LYS A 307 -12.45 -20.11 19.88
C LYS A 307 -13.91 -20.46 20.16
N ALA A 308 -14.77 -19.46 20.27
CA ALA A 308 -16.16 -19.58 20.63
C ALA A 308 -17.02 -20.12 19.47
N ASN A 309 -18.12 -20.80 19.80
CA ASN A 309 -19.16 -21.11 18.83
C ASN A 309 -19.93 -19.84 18.42
N TRP A 310 -20.71 -19.92 17.35
CA TRP A 310 -21.40 -18.74 16.79
C TRP A 310 -22.36 -18.06 17.77
N GLN A 311 -23.05 -18.82 18.61
CA GLN A 311 -23.96 -18.29 19.63
C GLN A 311 -23.23 -17.46 20.70
N GLU A 312 -22.08 -17.93 21.16
CA GLU A 312 -21.25 -17.24 22.15
C GLU A 312 -20.61 -15.96 21.59
N ARG A 313 -20.27 -15.95 20.30
CA ARG A 313 -19.64 -14.79 19.62
C ARG A 313 -20.45 -13.51 19.73
N TYR A 314 -21.79 -13.60 19.70
CA TYR A 314 -22.65 -12.43 19.89
C TYR A 314 -22.42 -11.72 21.23
N ASN A 315 -22.25 -12.49 22.30
CA ASN A 315 -21.98 -11.92 23.64
C ASN A 315 -20.56 -11.34 23.73
N LEU A 316 -19.60 -11.92 23.02
CA LEU A 316 -18.24 -11.38 22.92
C LEU A 316 -18.19 -10.07 22.16
N CYS A 317 -18.96 -9.92 21.09
CA CYS A 317 -19.06 -8.65 20.35
C CYS A 317 -19.47 -7.46 21.21
N LYS A 318 -20.32 -7.67 22.23
CA LYS A 318 -20.77 -6.63 23.16
C LYS A 318 -19.68 -6.19 24.15
N LYS A 319 -18.63 -7.00 24.34
CA LYS A 319 -17.54 -6.72 25.27
C LYS A 319 -16.42 -5.89 24.65
N PHE A 320 -16.37 -5.77 23.30
CA PHE A 320 -15.37 -4.93 22.65
C PHE A 320 -15.56 -3.46 23.06
N THR A 321 -14.46 -2.83 23.43
CA THR A 321 -14.42 -1.37 23.65
C THR A 321 -14.23 -0.64 22.33
N ASP A 322 -13.51 -1.24 21.38
CA ASP A 322 -13.39 -0.76 20.00
C ASP A 322 -14.69 -1.07 19.22
N LYS A 323 -15.46 -0.02 18.94
CA LYS A 323 -16.74 -0.12 18.22
C LYS A 323 -16.59 -0.75 16.81
N ARG A 324 -15.43 -0.60 16.17
CA ARG A 324 -15.14 -1.22 14.86
C ARG A 324 -15.14 -2.74 14.95
N LEU A 325 -14.50 -3.29 16.00
CA LEU A 325 -14.45 -4.74 16.22
C LEU A 325 -15.82 -5.30 16.56
N SER A 326 -16.61 -4.57 17.40
CA SER A 326 -18.00 -4.95 17.67
C SER A 326 -18.83 -4.98 16.39
N TYR A 327 -18.73 -3.94 15.57
CA TYR A 327 -19.44 -3.82 14.29
C TYR A 327 -19.10 -4.98 13.34
N PHE A 328 -17.81 -5.23 13.09
CA PHE A 328 -17.41 -6.32 12.19
C PHE A 328 -17.74 -7.70 12.76
N GLY A 329 -17.63 -7.89 14.07
CA GLY A 329 -18.05 -9.15 14.70
C GLY A 329 -19.52 -9.45 14.50
N MET A 330 -20.38 -8.44 14.66
CA MET A 330 -21.83 -8.56 14.40
C MET A 330 -22.14 -8.83 12.92
N ARG A 331 -21.41 -8.15 11.99
CA ARG A 331 -21.54 -8.39 10.55
C ARG A 331 -21.13 -9.81 10.18
N LEU A 332 -20.03 -10.32 10.73
CA LEU A 332 -19.59 -11.71 10.50
C LEU A 332 -20.63 -12.72 10.95
N ILE A 333 -21.23 -12.52 12.14
CA ILE A 333 -22.30 -13.42 12.62
C ILE A 333 -23.51 -13.35 11.69
N TYR A 334 -23.88 -12.15 11.23
CA TYR A 334 -24.99 -11.96 10.30
C TYR A 334 -24.75 -12.70 8.97
N GLU A 335 -23.54 -12.67 8.45
CA GLU A 335 -23.16 -13.25 7.16
C GLU A 335 -22.99 -14.77 7.24
N GLU A 336 -22.40 -15.30 8.32
CA GLU A 336 -22.02 -16.71 8.44
C GLU A 336 -23.05 -17.56 9.21
N PHE A 337 -23.69 -16.99 10.25
CA PHE A 337 -24.64 -17.70 11.10
C PHE A 337 -25.70 -16.74 11.70
N PRO A 338 -26.61 -16.20 10.86
CA PRO A 338 -27.57 -15.17 11.27
C PRO A 338 -28.53 -15.60 12.37
N GLU A 339 -28.70 -16.90 12.60
CA GLU A 339 -29.57 -17.47 13.67
C GLU A 339 -29.00 -17.23 15.07
N ALA A 340 -27.72 -16.98 15.20
CA ALA A 340 -27.10 -16.62 16.48
C ALA A 340 -27.42 -15.18 16.93
N LEU A 341 -27.97 -14.34 16.05
CA LEU A 341 -28.35 -12.97 16.36
C LEU A 341 -29.79 -12.87 16.85
N PRO A 342 -30.07 -12.03 17.85
CA PRO A 342 -31.44 -11.65 18.19
C PRO A 342 -32.17 -11.05 16.98
N LYS A 343 -33.46 -11.33 16.84
CA LYS A 343 -34.30 -10.84 15.71
C LYS A 343 -34.16 -9.35 15.45
N LYS A 344 -34.11 -8.54 16.53
CA LYS A 344 -33.95 -7.08 16.45
C LYS A 344 -32.60 -6.72 15.81
N THR A 345 -31.50 -7.25 16.32
CA THR A 345 -30.13 -6.99 15.81
C THR A 345 -29.98 -7.46 14.37
N LYS A 346 -30.50 -8.65 14.02
CA LYS A 346 -30.52 -9.17 12.65
C LYS A 346 -31.21 -8.18 11.69
N LYS A 347 -32.39 -7.66 12.10
CA LYS A 347 -33.14 -6.68 11.30
C LYS A 347 -32.42 -5.34 11.16
N GLU A 348 -31.77 -4.86 12.22
CA GLU A 348 -30.98 -3.62 12.18
C GLU A 348 -29.82 -3.72 11.21
N ILE A 349 -29.03 -4.80 11.25
CA ILE A 349 -27.93 -5.05 10.33
C ILE A 349 -28.43 -5.17 8.89
N HIS A 350 -29.49 -5.95 8.68
CA HIS A 350 -30.11 -6.11 7.37
C HIS A 350 -30.54 -4.76 6.77
N ASN A 351 -31.22 -3.93 7.54
CA ASN A 351 -31.67 -2.60 7.10
C ASN A 351 -30.48 -1.68 6.79
N ALA A 352 -29.42 -1.72 7.59
CA ALA A 352 -28.23 -0.92 7.31
C ALA A 352 -27.57 -1.31 5.98
N ILE A 353 -27.44 -2.62 5.70
CA ILE A 353 -26.93 -3.13 4.41
C ILE A 353 -27.85 -2.71 3.26
N LYS A 354 -29.15 -2.87 3.43
CA LYS A 354 -30.16 -2.47 2.44
C LYS A 354 -30.01 -0.98 2.06
N ILE A 355 -29.93 -0.10 3.04
CA ILE A 355 -29.75 1.35 2.82
C ILE A 355 -28.47 1.62 2.04
N GLN A 356 -27.34 0.98 2.42
CA GLN A 356 -26.07 1.15 1.72
C GLN A 356 -26.16 0.69 0.26
N LEU A 357 -26.71 -0.49 -0.01
CA LEU A 357 -26.79 -1.08 -1.34
C LEU A 357 -27.81 -0.38 -2.25
N SER A 358 -28.89 0.17 -1.67
CA SER A 358 -29.98 0.83 -2.43
C SER A 358 -29.79 2.34 -2.58
N SER A 359 -28.67 2.93 -2.14
CA SER A 359 -28.43 4.36 -2.29
C SER A 359 -28.43 4.74 -3.78
N ILE A 360 -29.11 5.85 -4.10
CA ILE A 360 -29.14 6.45 -5.42
C ILE A 360 -28.11 7.58 -5.57
N ASN A 361 -27.47 7.96 -4.47
CA ASN A 361 -26.43 8.96 -4.45
C ASN A 361 -25.10 8.36 -4.96
N LYS A 362 -24.18 9.22 -5.37
CA LYS A 362 -22.81 8.81 -5.66
C LYS A 362 -22.09 8.52 -4.34
N GLU A 363 -21.98 7.25 -4.01
CA GLU A 363 -21.31 6.77 -2.81
C GLU A 363 -19.83 6.46 -3.06
N LYS A 364 -19.08 6.17 -1.99
CA LYS A 364 -17.70 5.68 -2.06
C LYS A 364 -17.60 4.19 -2.36
N TRP A 365 -18.71 3.47 -2.24
CA TRP A 365 -18.86 2.04 -2.56
C TRP A 365 -19.81 1.86 -3.75
N ASN A 366 -19.75 0.71 -4.38
CA ASN A 366 -20.66 0.37 -5.46
C ASN A 366 -22.04 -0.01 -4.89
N THR A 367 -23.08 0.63 -5.42
CA THR A 367 -24.48 0.32 -5.12
C THR A 367 -25.01 -0.73 -6.08
N LEU A 368 -26.21 -1.28 -5.81
CA LEU A 368 -26.90 -2.19 -6.76
C LEU A 368 -27.20 -1.49 -8.08
N GLY A 369 -27.47 -0.17 -8.04
CA GLY A 369 -27.64 0.64 -9.25
C GLY A 369 -26.37 0.77 -10.07
N ASP A 370 -25.21 0.94 -9.43
CA ASP A 370 -23.91 0.98 -10.12
C ASP A 370 -23.55 -0.37 -10.70
N PHE A 371 -23.79 -1.44 -9.96
CA PHE A 371 -23.57 -2.81 -10.43
C PHE A 371 -24.40 -3.12 -11.69
N ASN A 372 -25.68 -2.73 -11.70
CA ASN A 372 -26.52 -2.90 -12.89
C ASN A 372 -26.00 -2.14 -14.11
N LYS A 373 -25.58 -0.86 -13.91
CA LYS A 373 -24.99 -0.05 -14.99
C LYS A 373 -23.73 -0.68 -15.56
N GLU A 374 -22.91 -1.29 -14.71
CA GLU A 374 -21.68 -1.94 -15.16
C GLU A 374 -21.98 -3.19 -15.98
N ILE A 375 -22.97 -4.00 -15.58
CA ILE A 375 -23.45 -5.12 -16.40
C ILE A 375 -23.92 -4.63 -17.79
N GLU A 376 -24.73 -3.56 -17.84
CA GLU A 376 -25.18 -2.99 -19.09
C GLU A 376 -24.04 -2.47 -19.99
N ASN A 377 -22.97 -1.93 -19.40
CA ASN A 377 -21.80 -1.49 -20.15
C ASN A 377 -21.02 -2.67 -20.73
N ILE A 378 -20.82 -3.73 -19.96
CA ILE A 378 -20.15 -4.97 -20.42
C ILE A 378 -20.97 -5.58 -21.57
N GLU A 379 -22.31 -5.59 -21.49
CA GLU A 379 -23.16 -6.10 -22.57
C GLU A 379 -23.05 -5.28 -23.86
N LYS A 380 -22.89 -3.96 -23.76
CA LYS A 380 -22.73 -3.08 -24.93
C LYS A 380 -21.37 -3.23 -25.61
N GLU A 381 -20.32 -3.52 -24.83
CA GLU A 381 -18.96 -3.74 -25.33
C GLU A 381 -18.78 -5.13 -25.95
N ASP A 382 -19.52 -6.13 -25.48
CA ASP A 382 -19.45 -7.51 -25.95
C ASP A 382 -20.40 -7.74 -27.16
N THR A 383 -20.06 -7.13 -28.28
CA THR A 383 -20.86 -7.18 -29.52
C THR A 383 -20.87 -8.55 -30.20
N ASN A 384 -20.11 -9.53 -29.72
CA ASN A 384 -19.86 -10.81 -30.44
C ASN A 384 -20.46 -12.06 -29.80
N ASN A 385 -21.04 -12.03 -28.60
CA ASN A 385 -21.58 -13.25 -27.99
C ASN A 385 -22.78 -12.96 -27.07
N SER A 386 -24.00 -13.10 -27.61
CA SER A 386 -25.27 -12.96 -26.87
C SER A 386 -25.48 -13.99 -25.76
N GLU A 387 -24.61 -14.98 -25.59
CA GLU A 387 -24.63 -16.03 -24.57
C GLU A 387 -23.38 -16.04 -23.70
N ASN A 388 -22.91 -14.88 -23.26
CA ASN A 388 -21.80 -14.84 -22.33
C ASN A 388 -22.25 -15.33 -20.95
N ASP A 389 -21.80 -16.53 -20.55
CA ASP A 389 -22.14 -17.15 -19.27
C ASP A 389 -21.82 -16.23 -18.08
N VAL A 390 -20.77 -15.41 -18.19
CA VAL A 390 -20.38 -14.45 -17.14
C VAL A 390 -21.45 -13.38 -16.97
N ILE A 391 -21.95 -12.80 -18.05
CA ILE A 391 -23.01 -11.75 -17.99
C ILE A 391 -24.28 -12.35 -17.37
N ARG A 392 -24.64 -13.56 -17.77
CA ARG A 392 -25.81 -14.25 -17.20
C ARG A 392 -25.66 -14.48 -15.70
N GLU A 393 -24.47 -14.90 -15.24
CA GLU A 393 -24.19 -15.07 -13.81
C GLU A 393 -24.23 -13.75 -13.05
N LEU A 394 -23.64 -12.67 -13.59
CA LEU A 394 -23.69 -11.34 -12.99
C LEU A 394 -25.13 -10.84 -12.83
N LYS A 395 -25.98 -11.03 -13.84
CA LYS A 395 -27.42 -10.70 -13.75
C LYS A 395 -28.14 -11.52 -12.67
N ASN A 396 -27.85 -12.81 -12.57
CA ASN A 396 -28.43 -13.66 -11.54
C ASN A 396 -28.01 -13.21 -10.13
N ILE A 397 -26.74 -12.84 -9.94
CA ILE A 397 -26.24 -12.25 -8.68
C ILE A 397 -26.98 -10.94 -8.37
N HIS A 398 -27.12 -10.05 -9.35
CA HIS A 398 -27.83 -8.80 -9.15
C HIS A 398 -29.31 -9.01 -8.75
N LEU A 399 -30.00 -9.93 -9.41
CA LEU A 399 -31.38 -10.30 -9.06
C LEU A 399 -31.47 -10.86 -7.65
N TYR A 400 -30.60 -11.80 -7.31
CA TYR A 400 -30.53 -12.39 -5.96
C TYR A 400 -30.32 -11.33 -4.88
N LEU A 401 -29.37 -10.41 -5.08
CA LEU A 401 -29.10 -9.33 -4.11
C LEU A 401 -30.29 -8.36 -3.98
N ASN A 402 -30.97 -8.05 -5.08
CA ASN A 402 -32.19 -7.24 -5.05
C ASN A 402 -33.32 -7.92 -4.28
N GLU A 403 -33.49 -9.24 -4.42
CA GLU A 403 -34.50 -10.00 -3.67
C GLU A 403 -34.14 -10.10 -2.19
N LEU A 404 -32.86 -10.35 -1.87
CA LEU A 404 -32.37 -10.48 -0.51
C LEU A 404 -32.52 -9.18 0.29
N TYR A 405 -32.31 -8.02 -0.36
CA TYR A 405 -32.35 -6.71 0.29
C TYR A 405 -33.56 -5.84 -0.14
N ARG A 406 -34.60 -6.47 -0.63
CA ARG A 406 -35.88 -5.82 -0.95
C ARG A 406 -36.69 -5.54 0.32
#